data_bb99f0e5fe33805e419bf88ffc6bb626
#
_entry.id   bb99f0e5fe33805e419bf88ffc6bb626
#
_cell.length_a   1.000
_cell.length_b   1.000
_cell.length_c   1.000
_cell.angle_alpha   90.00
_cell.angle_beta   90.00
_cell.angle_gamma   90.00
#
_symmetry.space_group_name_H-M   'P 1'
#
loop_
_entity.id
_entity.type
_entity.pdbx_description
1 polymer ?
#
loop_
_entity_poly.entity_id
_entity_poly.type
_entity_poly.pdbx_seq_one_letter_code
_entity_poly.pdbx_strand_id
1 'polypeptide(L)'
;IGEFCIEERSLEMKRIIVMVLKNIIFVPYYWIMLNWYAAHVDKYTEEQRYAMLKKIDHAANRGGNLHIDGHGVENIPSQNGFMFYPNHQGLYDVLAIMEVCPVPFSVVAKKEVGNVPFLKQVFSCMKAFLIDREDIKQSMQVIINVTKEVKAGRNYLIFAEGTRSKNGNHPQEFKGGSFKAAMKAKCPIVPVALIDSYKAFDTGSAKML
;
A
#
# COMPACT_ATOMS: atom_id res chain seq x y z
N ILE A 1 16.68 -13.49 -18.03
CA ILE A 1 15.78 -13.24 -16.87
C ILE A 1 16.43 -12.22 -15.91
N GLY A 2 17.76 -12.24 -15.72
CA GLY A 2 18.45 -11.31 -14.83
C GLY A 2 18.53 -9.86 -15.34
N GLU A 3 18.78 -9.63 -16.61
CA GLU A 3 18.92 -8.30 -17.21
C GLU A 3 17.58 -7.53 -17.22
N PHE A 4 16.48 -8.19 -17.53
CA PHE A 4 15.15 -7.57 -17.54
C PHE A 4 14.70 -7.08 -16.14
N CYS A 5 15.07 -7.83 -15.10
CA CYS A 5 14.76 -7.47 -13.70
C CYS A 5 15.61 -6.28 -13.20
N ILE A 6 16.83 -6.10 -13.73
CA ILE A 6 17.71 -4.97 -13.39
C ILE A 6 17.24 -3.68 -14.06
N GLU A 7 16.75 -3.78 -15.28
CA GLU A 7 16.25 -2.64 -16.05
C GLU A 7 14.92 -2.08 -15.46
N GLU A 8 13.97 -2.95 -15.08
CA GLU A 8 12.76 -2.55 -14.36
C GLU A 8 13.08 -1.82 -13.04
N ARG A 9 14.00 -2.34 -12.22
CA ARG A 9 14.42 -1.67 -10.98
C ARG A 9 15.06 -0.31 -11.22
N SER A 10 15.82 -0.16 -12.30
CA SER A 10 16.49 1.12 -12.61
C SER A 10 15.51 2.21 -13.00
N LEU A 11 14.38 1.86 -13.61
CA LEU A 11 13.34 2.77 -14.07
C LEU A 11 12.43 3.24 -12.93
N GLU A 12 11.98 2.32 -12.09
CA GLU A 12 11.27 2.63 -10.84
C GLU A 12 12.09 3.64 -10.00
N MET A 13 13.41 3.40 -9.88
CA MET A 13 14.32 4.26 -9.11
C MET A 13 14.45 5.67 -9.68
N LYS A 14 14.49 5.85 -11.01
CA LYS A 14 14.65 7.17 -11.63
C LYS A 14 13.48 8.10 -11.29
N ARG A 15 12.25 7.61 -11.35
CA ARG A 15 11.07 8.42 -11.01
C ARG A 15 11.00 8.75 -9.52
N ILE A 16 11.28 7.77 -8.66
CA ILE A 16 11.36 7.99 -7.21
C ILE A 16 12.41 9.08 -6.90
N ILE A 17 13.58 9.02 -7.55
CA ILE A 17 14.61 10.05 -7.39
C ILE A 17 14.10 11.43 -7.81
N VAL A 18 13.40 11.55 -8.94
CA VAL A 18 12.83 12.82 -9.39
C VAL A 18 11.78 13.35 -8.42
N MET A 19 10.90 12.48 -7.89
CA MET A 19 9.92 12.84 -6.86
C MET A 19 10.61 13.36 -5.59
N VAL A 20 11.68 12.71 -5.16
CA VAL A 20 12.48 13.13 -4.01
C VAL A 20 13.18 14.46 -4.30
N LEU A 21 13.81 14.64 -5.46
CA LEU A 21 14.50 15.88 -5.83
C LEU A 21 13.56 17.08 -5.90
N LYS A 22 12.34 16.90 -6.42
CA LYS A 22 11.34 17.97 -6.45
C LYS A 22 10.81 18.34 -5.05
N ASN A 23 10.89 17.43 -4.11
CA ASN A 23 10.51 17.65 -2.72
C ASN A 23 11.71 17.83 -1.78
N ILE A 24 12.92 18.04 -2.30
CA ILE A 24 14.19 17.97 -1.55
C ILE A 24 14.19 18.84 -0.28
N ILE A 25 13.57 20.02 -0.33
CA ILE A 25 13.46 20.93 0.81
C ILE A 25 12.60 20.32 1.94
N PHE A 26 11.56 19.54 1.57
CA PHE A 26 10.63 18.95 2.53
C PHE A 26 11.00 17.53 2.96
N VAL A 27 11.87 16.85 2.22
CA VAL A 27 12.29 15.46 2.50
C VAL A 27 12.84 15.31 3.92
N PRO A 28 13.75 16.17 4.45
CA PRO A 28 14.23 16.03 5.82
C PRO A 28 13.11 16.14 6.86
N TYR A 29 12.18 17.08 6.66
CA TYR A 29 11.02 17.25 7.53
C TYR A 29 10.14 16.00 7.54
N TYR A 30 9.76 15.48 6.36
CA TYR A 30 8.93 14.28 6.24
C TYR A 30 9.64 13.04 6.79
N TRP A 31 10.96 12.94 6.59
CA TRP A 31 11.75 11.84 7.13
C TRP A 31 11.79 11.85 8.66
N ILE A 32 12.03 13.00 9.27
CA ILE A 32 12.02 13.15 10.74
C ILE A 32 10.62 12.82 11.28
N MET A 33 9.59 13.41 10.68
CA MET A 33 8.20 13.19 11.08
C MET A 33 7.81 11.72 10.98
N LEU A 34 8.12 11.05 9.86
CA LEU A 34 7.82 9.64 9.64
C LEU A 34 8.50 8.74 10.67
N ASN A 35 9.79 8.96 10.93
CA ASN A 35 10.53 8.21 11.95
C ASN A 35 9.98 8.46 13.36
N TRP A 36 9.60 9.69 13.66
CA TRP A 36 9.01 10.03 14.95
C TRP A 36 7.68 9.28 15.16
N TYR A 37 6.77 9.31 14.20
CA TYR A 37 5.51 8.59 14.26
C TYR A 37 5.72 7.07 14.32
N ALA A 38 6.67 6.54 13.54
CA ALA A 38 7.01 5.12 13.54
C ALA A 38 7.58 4.64 14.88
N ALA A 39 8.36 5.48 15.57
CA ALA A 39 8.91 5.17 16.90
C ALA A 39 7.87 5.32 18.02
N HIS A 40 6.80 6.09 17.80
CA HIS A 40 5.81 6.40 18.82
C HIS A 40 4.37 6.04 18.38
N VAL A 41 4.21 4.94 17.67
CA VAL A 41 2.91 4.55 17.05
C VAL A 41 1.75 4.49 18.05
N ASP A 42 2.04 4.15 19.31
CA ASP A 42 1.00 4.03 20.34
C ASP A 42 0.60 5.37 20.98
N LYS A 43 1.35 6.45 20.70
CA LYS A 43 0.99 7.81 21.13
C LYS A 43 0.00 8.50 20.19
N TYR A 44 -0.19 7.95 19.00
CA TYR A 44 -1.03 8.53 17.95
C TYR A 44 -2.18 7.61 17.58
N THR A 45 -3.34 8.18 17.34
CA THR A 45 -4.49 7.42 16.82
C THR A 45 -4.22 6.92 15.40
N GLU A 46 -5.04 6.00 14.91
CA GLU A 46 -4.91 5.49 13.55
C GLU A 46 -5.13 6.61 12.52
N GLU A 47 -6.11 7.48 12.76
CA GLU A 47 -6.44 8.64 11.93
C GLU A 47 -5.27 9.63 11.86
N GLN A 48 -4.61 9.91 12.99
CA GLN A 48 -3.46 10.81 13.03
C GLN A 48 -2.28 10.25 12.23
N ARG A 49 -1.99 8.95 12.37
CA ARG A 49 -0.94 8.29 11.61
C ARG A 49 -1.27 8.27 10.12
N TYR A 50 -2.51 7.95 9.79
CA TYR A 50 -2.98 7.91 8.40
C TYR A 50 -2.94 9.30 7.75
N ALA A 51 -3.41 10.33 8.43
CA ALA A 51 -3.35 11.71 7.95
C ALA A 51 -1.91 12.19 7.71
N MET A 52 -0.96 11.77 8.56
CA MET A 52 0.46 12.04 8.35
C MET A 52 0.99 11.34 7.09
N LEU A 53 0.66 10.06 6.89
CA LEU A 53 1.04 9.31 5.70
C LEU A 53 0.46 9.92 4.42
N LYS A 54 -0.83 10.32 4.44
CA LYS A 54 -1.47 11.03 3.31
C LYS A 54 -0.76 12.33 2.95
N LYS A 55 -0.26 13.08 3.92
CA LYS A 55 0.53 14.31 3.64
C LYS A 55 1.81 14.00 2.87
N ILE A 56 2.50 12.93 3.23
CA ILE A 56 3.71 12.49 2.53
C ILE A 56 3.36 12.00 1.12
N ASP A 57 2.32 11.19 1.01
CA ASP A 57 1.83 10.65 -0.26
C ASP A 57 1.41 11.77 -1.22
N HIS A 58 0.60 12.71 -0.75
CA HIS A 58 0.17 13.87 -1.54
C HIS A 58 1.36 14.73 -2.01
N ALA A 59 2.37 14.93 -1.16
CA ALA A 59 3.59 15.64 -1.56
C ALA A 59 4.38 14.86 -2.64
N ALA A 60 4.46 13.54 -2.49
CA ALA A 60 5.10 12.66 -3.47
C ALA A 60 4.35 12.70 -4.83
N ASN A 61 3.02 12.58 -4.81
CA ASN A 61 2.17 12.62 -6.00
C ASN A 61 2.32 13.94 -6.75
N ARG A 62 2.27 15.07 -6.05
CA ARG A 62 2.51 16.39 -6.62
C ARG A 62 3.92 16.52 -7.22
N GLY A 63 4.95 16.04 -6.53
CA GLY A 63 6.33 16.01 -7.03
C GLY A 63 6.47 15.10 -8.24
N GLY A 64 5.73 13.99 -8.28
CA GLY A 64 5.65 13.05 -9.38
C GLY A 64 4.78 13.48 -10.55
N ASN A 65 4.05 14.59 -10.43
CA ASN A 65 2.99 14.99 -11.36
C ASN A 65 2.01 13.82 -11.62
N LEU A 66 1.68 13.09 -10.55
CA LEU A 66 0.72 11.99 -10.62
C LEU A 66 -0.67 12.52 -10.26
N HIS A 67 -1.62 12.23 -11.11
CA HIS A 67 -3.03 12.51 -10.89
C HIS A 67 -3.79 11.19 -10.74
N ILE A 68 -4.49 11.05 -9.64
CA ILE A 68 -5.27 9.87 -9.33
C ILE A 68 -6.74 10.24 -9.44
N ASP A 69 -7.44 9.59 -10.35
CA ASP A 69 -8.86 9.75 -10.55
C ASP A 69 -9.61 8.63 -9.82
N GLY A 70 -10.24 8.98 -8.72
CA GLY A 70 -10.92 8.04 -7.83
C GLY A 70 -12.43 8.04 -8.07
N HIS A 71 -12.99 6.90 -8.47
CA HIS A 71 -14.41 6.70 -8.67
C HIS A 71 -14.98 5.73 -7.65
N GLY A 72 -16.23 5.92 -7.25
CA GLY A 72 -16.93 5.00 -6.35
C GLY A 72 -16.50 5.10 -4.89
N VAL A 73 -15.82 6.16 -4.48
CA VAL A 73 -15.39 6.40 -3.09
C VAL A 73 -16.58 6.46 -2.14
N GLU A 74 -17.73 6.90 -2.61
CA GLU A 74 -19.01 6.92 -1.90
C GLU A 74 -19.55 5.53 -1.56
N ASN A 75 -19.05 4.47 -2.19
CA ASN A 75 -19.45 3.08 -1.92
C ASN A 75 -18.62 2.45 -0.79
N ILE A 76 -17.60 3.14 -0.27
CA ILE A 76 -16.85 2.66 0.88
C ILE A 76 -17.80 2.61 2.09
N PRO A 77 -17.82 1.47 2.84
CA PRO A 77 -18.71 1.37 4.00
C PRO A 77 -18.48 2.50 5.00
N SER A 78 -19.56 3.09 5.49
CA SER A 78 -19.52 4.14 6.53
C SER A 78 -19.03 3.61 7.88
N GLN A 79 -19.24 2.31 8.14
CA GLN A 79 -18.76 1.62 9.33
C GLN A 79 -17.42 0.93 9.02
N ASN A 80 -16.43 1.20 9.87
CA ASN A 80 -15.14 0.51 9.81
C ASN A 80 -15.24 -0.98 10.13
N GLY A 81 -14.20 -1.73 9.80
CA GLY A 81 -14.15 -3.18 9.93
C GLY A 81 -14.46 -3.91 8.64
N PHE A 82 -13.95 -3.42 7.52
CA PHE A 82 -14.07 -4.00 6.19
C PHE A 82 -12.70 -4.26 5.55
N MET A 83 -12.68 -4.97 4.44
CA MET A 83 -11.43 -5.30 3.74
C MET A 83 -11.47 -4.88 2.28
N PHE A 84 -10.43 -4.16 1.85
CA PHE A 84 -10.18 -3.85 0.44
C PHE A 84 -9.49 -5.02 -0.26
N TYR A 85 -9.92 -5.32 -1.47
CA TYR A 85 -9.34 -6.31 -2.36
C TYR A 85 -9.04 -5.72 -3.74
N PRO A 86 -7.94 -4.98 -3.89
CA PRO A 86 -7.50 -4.48 -5.18
C PRO A 86 -6.79 -5.56 -6.00
N ASN A 87 -6.76 -5.37 -7.33
CA ASN A 87 -5.76 -5.99 -8.19
C ASN A 87 -4.38 -5.38 -7.89
N HIS A 88 -3.30 -6.06 -8.29
CA HIS A 88 -1.94 -5.66 -7.94
C HIS A 88 -1.09 -5.45 -9.19
N GLN A 89 -0.69 -4.22 -9.47
CA GLN A 89 0.07 -3.84 -10.65
C GLN A 89 1.50 -3.38 -10.33
N GLY A 90 1.70 -2.65 -9.22
CA GLY A 90 2.98 -2.04 -8.93
C GLY A 90 3.21 -1.64 -7.48
N LEU A 91 4.34 -1.02 -7.21
CA LEU A 91 4.66 -0.47 -5.89
C LEU A 91 3.77 0.73 -5.53
N TYR A 92 3.21 1.39 -6.53
CA TYR A 92 2.40 2.59 -6.36
C TYR A 92 0.96 2.31 -5.91
N ASP A 93 0.49 1.09 -6.03
CA ASP A 93 -0.93 0.71 -5.82
C ASP A 93 -1.50 1.15 -4.47
N VAL A 94 -0.74 0.94 -3.39
CA VAL A 94 -1.19 1.34 -2.03
C VAL A 94 -1.27 2.85 -1.91
N LEU A 95 -0.35 3.59 -2.53
CA LEU A 95 -0.33 5.04 -2.53
C LEU A 95 -1.51 5.60 -3.33
N ALA A 96 -1.79 5.04 -4.51
CA ALA A 96 -2.95 5.45 -5.30
C ALA A 96 -4.27 5.30 -4.53
N ILE A 97 -4.43 4.18 -3.81
CA ILE A 97 -5.62 3.98 -2.97
C ILE A 97 -5.62 4.95 -1.79
N MET A 98 -4.47 5.18 -1.14
CA MET A 98 -4.35 6.09 0.00
C MET A 98 -4.71 7.53 -0.40
N GLU A 99 -4.31 7.99 -1.58
CA GLU A 99 -4.61 9.34 -2.07
C GLU A 99 -6.11 9.62 -2.07
N VAL A 100 -6.92 8.68 -2.55
CA VAL A 100 -8.38 8.86 -2.70
C VAL A 100 -9.19 8.36 -1.51
N CYS A 101 -8.68 7.41 -0.73
CA CYS A 101 -9.42 6.81 0.36
C CYS A 101 -9.57 7.77 1.54
N PRO A 102 -10.82 8.09 1.98
CA PRO A 102 -11.04 9.03 3.08
C PRO A 102 -10.83 8.43 4.47
N VAL A 103 -10.80 7.10 4.59
CA VAL A 103 -10.73 6.40 5.87
C VAL A 103 -9.41 5.64 6.02
N PRO A 104 -8.88 5.51 7.26
CA PRO A 104 -7.68 4.74 7.49
C PRO A 104 -7.83 3.27 7.09
N PHE A 105 -6.76 2.70 6.58
CA PHE A 105 -6.62 1.26 6.40
C PHE A 105 -5.17 0.82 6.66
N SER A 106 -5.02 -0.43 7.04
CA SER A 106 -3.74 -1.12 7.14
C SER A 106 -3.56 -2.11 5.99
N VAL A 107 -2.37 -2.66 5.83
CA VAL A 107 -2.06 -3.59 4.75
C VAL A 107 -1.45 -4.89 5.25
N VAL A 108 -1.63 -5.95 4.48
CA VAL A 108 -0.83 -7.17 4.61
C VAL A 108 0.21 -7.16 3.50
N ALA A 109 1.47 -7.01 3.87
CA ALA A 109 2.58 -6.90 2.94
C ALA A 109 3.54 -8.09 3.05
N LYS A 110 4.35 -8.32 2.01
CA LYS A 110 5.37 -9.37 2.00
C LYS A 110 6.49 -9.00 2.99
N LYS A 111 7.02 -9.97 3.77
CA LYS A 111 8.02 -9.71 4.83
C LYS A 111 9.27 -9.02 4.33
N GLU A 112 9.70 -9.32 3.10
CA GLU A 112 10.94 -8.78 2.53
C GLU A 112 10.89 -7.25 2.34
N VAL A 113 9.71 -6.69 2.11
CA VAL A 113 9.56 -5.23 1.99
C VAL A 113 9.58 -4.50 3.33
N GLY A 114 9.37 -5.23 4.42
CA GLY A 114 9.42 -4.69 5.79
C GLY A 114 10.80 -4.23 6.25
N ASN A 115 11.87 -4.62 5.56
CA ASN A 115 13.24 -4.19 5.88
C ASN A 115 13.75 -3.06 4.97
N VAL A 116 12.95 -2.65 3.97
CA VAL A 116 13.31 -1.54 3.09
C VAL A 116 13.18 -0.23 3.85
N PRO A 117 14.24 0.61 3.90
CA PRO A 117 14.14 1.95 4.48
C PRO A 117 12.96 2.72 3.88
N PHE A 118 12.36 3.62 4.65
CA PHE A 118 11.13 4.30 4.33
C PHE A 118 9.89 3.38 4.41
N LEU A 119 9.82 2.26 3.69
CA LEU A 119 8.68 1.33 3.76
C LEU A 119 8.50 0.73 5.16
N LYS A 120 9.60 0.40 5.84
CA LYS A 120 9.58 -0.07 7.23
C LYS A 120 8.82 0.91 8.14
N GLN A 121 9.11 2.20 8.03
CA GLN A 121 8.47 3.22 8.83
C GLN A 121 7.00 3.41 8.45
N VAL A 122 6.68 3.39 7.15
CA VAL A 122 5.30 3.45 6.66
C VAL A 122 4.49 2.27 7.21
N PHE A 123 4.99 1.05 7.08
CA PHE A 123 4.33 -0.15 7.62
C PHE A 123 4.18 -0.12 9.14
N SER A 124 5.18 0.42 9.86
CA SER A 124 5.07 0.64 11.30
C SER A 124 3.93 1.62 11.62
N CYS A 125 3.86 2.76 10.94
CA CYS A 125 2.79 3.75 11.12
C CYS A 125 1.39 3.17 10.81
N MET A 126 1.30 2.31 9.80
CA MET A 126 0.06 1.61 9.45
C MET A 126 -0.26 0.45 10.41
N LYS A 127 0.67 0.05 11.28
CA LYS A 127 0.61 -1.22 12.03
C LYS A 127 0.29 -2.38 11.09
N ALA A 128 1.02 -2.45 9.97
CA ALA A 128 0.83 -3.45 8.93
C ALA A 128 1.28 -4.84 9.40
N PHE A 129 0.65 -5.88 8.89
CA PHE A 129 1.14 -7.24 9.06
C PHE A 129 2.05 -7.65 7.91
N LEU A 130 3.19 -8.21 8.26
CA LEU A 130 4.14 -8.76 7.29
C LEU A 130 3.95 -10.28 7.20
N ILE A 131 3.71 -10.78 6.00
CA ILE A 131 3.44 -12.19 5.74
C ILE A 131 4.64 -12.87 5.09
N ASP A 132 5.04 -14.00 5.66
CA ASP A 132 5.95 -14.95 5.04
C ASP A 132 5.14 -16.04 4.36
N ARG A 133 5.14 -16.06 3.03
CA ARG A 133 4.33 -17.02 2.26
C ARG A 133 4.91 -18.42 2.23
N GLU A 134 6.17 -18.57 2.57
CA GLU A 134 6.85 -19.87 2.67
C GLU A 134 6.61 -20.51 4.03
N ASP A 135 6.28 -19.71 5.06
CA ASP A 135 5.91 -20.19 6.37
C ASP A 135 4.36 -20.20 6.54
N ILE A 136 3.79 -21.40 6.39
CA ILE A 136 2.34 -21.62 6.50
C ILE A 136 1.82 -21.26 7.91
N LYS A 137 2.59 -21.54 8.96
CA LYS A 137 2.17 -21.26 10.33
C LYS A 137 2.12 -19.76 10.60
N GLN A 138 3.16 -19.04 10.17
CA GLN A 138 3.23 -17.58 10.27
C GLN A 138 2.12 -16.93 9.43
N SER A 139 1.91 -17.40 8.19
CA SER A 139 0.83 -16.92 7.32
C SER A 139 -0.55 -17.11 7.97
N MET A 140 -0.80 -18.27 8.60
CA MET A 140 -2.04 -18.52 9.33
C MET A 140 -2.21 -17.57 10.53
N GLN A 141 -1.13 -17.32 11.27
CA GLN A 141 -1.17 -16.39 12.39
C GLN A 141 -1.49 -14.96 11.95
N VAL A 142 -0.92 -14.51 10.84
CA VAL A 142 -1.26 -13.20 10.26
C VAL A 142 -2.75 -13.12 9.92
N ILE A 143 -3.31 -14.14 9.27
CA ILE A 143 -4.75 -14.18 8.94
C ILE A 143 -5.62 -14.13 10.21
N ILE A 144 -5.22 -14.82 11.27
CA ILE A 144 -5.92 -14.78 12.57
C ILE A 144 -5.87 -13.36 13.15
N ASN A 145 -4.71 -12.73 13.15
CA ASN A 145 -4.53 -11.38 13.70
C ASN A 145 -5.32 -10.35 12.90
N VAL A 146 -5.25 -10.38 11.57
CA VAL A 146 -6.07 -9.51 10.69
C VAL A 146 -7.56 -9.71 10.99
N THR A 147 -8.02 -10.98 11.11
CA THR A 147 -9.42 -11.27 11.45
C THR A 147 -9.85 -10.62 12.76
N LYS A 148 -8.98 -10.67 13.79
CA LYS A 148 -9.28 -10.05 15.10
C LYS A 148 -9.39 -8.52 14.98
N GLU A 149 -8.45 -7.90 14.29
CA GLU A 149 -8.43 -6.44 14.14
C GLU A 149 -9.57 -5.91 13.27
N VAL A 150 -9.93 -6.64 12.21
CA VAL A 150 -11.11 -6.28 11.39
C VAL A 150 -12.39 -6.36 12.22
N LYS A 151 -12.54 -7.40 13.05
CA LYS A 151 -13.68 -7.49 14.00
C LYS A 151 -13.68 -6.37 15.04
N ALA A 152 -12.51 -5.84 15.37
CA ALA A 152 -12.35 -4.70 16.28
C ALA A 152 -12.55 -3.34 15.58
N GLY A 153 -12.91 -3.31 14.30
CA GLY A 153 -13.23 -2.11 13.55
C GLY A 153 -12.06 -1.50 12.79
N ARG A 154 -10.98 -2.25 12.52
CA ARG A 154 -9.91 -1.76 11.64
C ARG A 154 -10.13 -2.21 10.20
N ASN A 155 -9.79 -1.35 9.24
CA ASN A 155 -9.86 -1.68 7.82
C ASN A 155 -8.52 -2.22 7.34
N TYR A 156 -8.57 -3.21 6.46
CA TYR A 156 -7.37 -3.84 5.89
C TYR A 156 -7.44 -3.91 4.37
N LEU A 157 -6.27 -3.87 3.73
CA LEU A 157 -6.09 -4.10 2.31
C LEU A 157 -5.23 -5.34 2.10
N ILE A 158 -5.70 -6.24 1.26
CA ILE A 158 -4.96 -7.43 0.82
C ILE A 158 -5.06 -7.54 -0.71
N PHE A 159 -3.92 -7.67 -1.37
CA PHE A 159 -3.88 -7.99 -2.79
C PHE A 159 -4.19 -9.48 -3.00
N ALA A 160 -5.36 -9.76 -3.58
CA ALA A 160 -5.86 -11.14 -3.73
C ALA A 160 -4.99 -12.00 -4.66
N GLU A 161 -4.30 -11.39 -5.62
CA GLU A 161 -3.37 -12.07 -6.52
C GLU A 161 -2.12 -12.61 -5.81
N GLY A 162 -1.77 -11.98 -4.68
CA GLY A 162 -0.60 -12.35 -3.91
C GLY A 162 0.74 -11.94 -4.53
N THR A 163 0.79 -11.47 -5.77
CA THR A 163 1.97 -10.96 -6.46
C THR A 163 1.55 -9.91 -7.47
N ARG A 164 2.49 -9.04 -7.89
CA ARG A 164 2.22 -8.04 -8.94
C ARG A 164 1.94 -8.73 -10.27
N SER A 165 0.92 -8.26 -10.99
CA SER A 165 0.70 -8.63 -12.38
C SER A 165 1.81 -8.03 -13.25
N LYS A 166 2.35 -8.82 -14.16
CA LYS A 166 3.30 -8.36 -15.19
C LYS A 166 2.61 -8.04 -16.51
N ASN A 167 1.29 -8.09 -16.53
CA ASN A 167 0.48 -7.94 -17.74
C ASN A 167 -0.41 -6.69 -17.70
N GLY A 168 0.13 -5.57 -17.21
CA GLY A 168 -0.57 -4.29 -17.14
C GLY A 168 -1.90 -4.40 -16.40
N ASN A 169 -2.98 -3.99 -17.03
CA ASN A 169 -4.33 -3.97 -16.45
C ASN A 169 -5.00 -5.36 -16.33
N HIS A 170 -4.33 -6.42 -16.74
CA HIS A 170 -4.88 -7.78 -16.63
C HIS A 170 -4.49 -8.38 -15.27
N PRO A 171 -5.46 -8.59 -14.35
CA PRO A 171 -5.17 -9.21 -13.06
C PRO A 171 -4.81 -10.68 -13.24
N GLN A 172 -4.03 -11.20 -12.29
CA GLN A 172 -3.77 -12.62 -12.17
C GLN A 172 -4.91 -13.33 -11.43
N GLU A 173 -4.86 -14.65 -11.39
CA GLU A 173 -5.80 -15.45 -10.63
C GLU A 173 -5.78 -15.09 -9.13
N PHE A 174 -6.95 -14.86 -8.56
CA PHE A 174 -7.11 -14.55 -7.15
C PHE A 174 -6.95 -15.81 -6.30
N LYS A 175 -6.09 -15.71 -5.29
CA LYS A 175 -5.82 -16.81 -4.37
C LYS A 175 -6.90 -16.87 -3.28
N GLY A 176 -7.67 -17.92 -3.23
CA GLY A 176 -8.73 -18.11 -2.23
C GLY A 176 -8.27 -17.95 -0.78
N GLY A 177 -6.98 -18.20 -0.50
CA GLY A 177 -6.36 -17.96 0.80
C GLY A 177 -6.41 -16.50 1.27
N SER A 178 -6.37 -15.55 0.34
CA SER A 178 -6.42 -14.11 0.63
C SER A 178 -7.74 -13.67 1.26
N PHE A 179 -8.84 -14.38 0.95
CA PHE A 179 -10.18 -14.05 1.45
C PHE A 179 -10.49 -14.66 2.83
N LYS A 180 -9.62 -15.52 3.36
CA LYS A 180 -9.87 -16.23 4.64
C LYS A 180 -10.09 -15.27 5.82
N ALA A 181 -9.41 -14.12 5.85
CA ALA A 181 -9.60 -13.14 6.93
C ALA A 181 -11.00 -12.53 6.87
N ALA A 182 -11.45 -12.07 5.71
CA ALA A 182 -12.79 -11.50 5.52
C ALA A 182 -13.88 -12.52 5.82
N MET A 183 -13.74 -13.75 5.32
CA MET A 183 -14.70 -14.83 5.59
C MET A 183 -14.82 -15.14 7.09
N LYS A 184 -13.70 -15.21 7.82
CA LYS A 184 -13.68 -15.46 9.27
C LYS A 184 -14.17 -14.24 10.07
N ALA A 185 -13.91 -13.04 9.60
CA ALA A 185 -14.41 -11.81 10.21
C ALA A 185 -15.91 -11.61 9.94
N LYS A 186 -16.44 -12.19 8.85
CA LYS A 186 -17.78 -11.92 8.30
C LYS A 186 -17.98 -10.42 8.02
N CYS A 187 -16.94 -9.79 7.50
CA CYS A 187 -16.93 -8.36 7.23
C CYS A 187 -17.27 -8.05 5.75
N PRO A 188 -17.69 -6.82 5.46
CA PRO A 188 -17.82 -6.35 4.08
C PRO A 188 -16.49 -6.44 3.34
N ILE A 189 -16.53 -6.75 2.06
CA ILE A 189 -15.41 -6.65 1.13
C ILE A 189 -15.67 -5.53 0.14
N VAL A 190 -14.63 -4.73 -0.11
CA VAL A 190 -14.63 -3.63 -1.06
C VAL A 190 -13.66 -4.00 -2.20
N PRO A 191 -14.16 -4.49 -3.33
CA PRO A 191 -13.33 -4.72 -4.51
C PRO A 191 -12.88 -3.36 -5.05
N VAL A 192 -11.60 -3.27 -5.43
CA VAL A 192 -11.02 -2.07 -6.01
C VAL A 192 -10.34 -2.44 -7.33
N ALA A 193 -10.64 -1.70 -8.39
CA ALA A 193 -9.97 -1.84 -9.67
C ALA A 193 -8.93 -0.71 -9.82
N LEU A 194 -7.66 -1.08 -9.85
CA LEU A 194 -6.58 -0.18 -10.22
C LEU A 194 -6.33 -0.30 -11.72
N ILE A 195 -6.34 0.82 -12.39
CA ILE A 195 -6.09 0.92 -13.82
C ILE A 195 -4.86 1.80 -14.02
N ASP A 196 -3.89 1.29 -14.78
CA ASP A 196 -2.68 2.02 -15.16
C ASP A 196 -1.76 2.43 -13.99
N SER A 197 -1.97 1.95 -12.77
CA SER A 197 -1.13 2.29 -11.62
C SER A 197 0.34 1.87 -11.80
N TYR A 198 0.62 0.80 -12.56
CA TYR A 198 1.98 0.40 -12.92
C TYR A 198 2.71 1.50 -13.70
N LYS A 199 2.00 2.33 -14.47
CA LYS A 199 2.60 3.42 -15.25
C LYS A 199 3.23 4.51 -14.37
N ALA A 200 2.88 4.57 -13.10
CA ALA A 200 3.49 5.53 -12.18
C ALA A 200 5.01 5.35 -12.08
N PHE A 201 5.51 4.10 -12.13
CA PHE A 201 6.93 3.79 -12.02
C PHE A 201 7.49 3.01 -13.22
N ASP A 202 6.68 2.24 -13.94
CA ASP A 202 7.13 1.24 -14.93
C ASP A 202 7.08 1.72 -16.39
N THR A 203 7.00 3.02 -16.67
CA THR A 203 6.81 3.54 -18.05
C THR A 203 8.08 3.61 -18.91
N GLY A 204 9.23 3.20 -18.41
CA GLY A 204 10.49 3.32 -19.16
C GLY A 204 10.95 4.76 -19.43
N SER A 205 10.18 5.78 -19.03
CA SER A 205 10.44 7.19 -19.26
C SER A 205 10.67 7.93 -17.94
N ALA A 206 11.72 8.75 -17.89
CA ALA A 206 11.92 9.73 -16.83
C ALA A 206 10.98 10.95 -16.97
N LYS A 207 10.25 11.08 -18.09
CA LYS A 207 9.21 12.09 -18.23
C LYS A 207 8.04 11.71 -17.33
N MET A 208 7.69 12.64 -16.44
CA MET A 208 6.47 12.54 -15.65
C MET A 208 5.27 12.79 -16.55
N LEU A 209 4.24 11.98 -16.35
CA LEU A 209 2.96 12.13 -17.05
C LEU A 209 2.28 13.43 -16.66
#